data_f9663a94d0295b632b78416fd25d3cf3
#
_entry.id   f9663a94d0295b632b78416fd25d3cf3
#
_cell.length_a   1.000
_cell.length_b   1.000
_cell.length_c   1.000
_cell.angle_alpha   90.00
_cell.angle_beta   90.00
_cell.angle_gamma   90.00
#
_symmetry.space_group_name_H-M   'P 1'
#
loop_
_entity.id
_entity.type
_entity.pdbx_description
1 polymer ?
#
loop_
_entity_poly.entity_id
_entity_poly.type
_entity_poly.pdbx_seq_one_letter_code
_entity_poly.pdbx_strand_id
1 'polypeptide(L)'
;MTREPGAKGSLSHRMFVALVVACALVAVAVTAAASLIYQSAFLSDEHEQLASECRTIASLLDLAEDDATVLGELDMGDIRVTLVSPDGTVTYDSGADAVELPNHAGRPEVAAALAEGTGSSERSSDTVGYMSLYEAVRLESGEVVRLSVDRAGVVAFLFQDLAMLCGLAVLLVGASWVVSRRLSRRFVRPILEIDPASGDGVAPYEELDPLVSRLNEQHKELVQRMNAIQDAADMRRDFTANVTHELKTPIASIQGAAELIRDGIARPEDVQGFAGRIYKDAHRLSVLVSDILTLSRLDESERSGDREVFGAAERVDLLSVASDAVERLRGRAQRKYEVTISLSGVSTPIMGNARLLDELVSNLVENAIRYNHPGGRVFVWVLPQGGRPCLRVSDTGIGIPPESQDKVFERFYRVDKGRSRDMGGTGLGLAIVKHAATYHGADIRLESKVDEGTTITVTFPKQ
;
A
#
# COMPACT_ATOMS: atom_id res chain seq x y z
N MET A 1 -17.99 -18.85 -4.60
CA MET A 1 -17.00 -19.73 -3.94
C MET A 1 -15.75 -18.92 -3.67
N THR A 2 -15.75 -18.22 -2.56
CA THR A 2 -14.62 -17.40 -2.06
C THR A 2 -13.64 -18.32 -1.35
N ARG A 3 -12.46 -18.52 -1.94
CA ARG A 3 -11.33 -19.18 -1.25
C ARG A 3 -10.96 -18.30 -0.04
N GLU A 4 -11.19 -18.84 1.14
CA GLU A 4 -10.57 -18.29 2.37
C GLU A 4 -9.05 -18.23 2.16
N PRO A 5 -8.40 -17.10 2.41
CA PRO A 5 -6.95 -17.04 2.40
C PRO A 5 -6.45 -17.85 3.60
N GLY A 6 -5.89 -19.05 3.32
CA GLY A 6 -5.25 -19.88 4.33
C GLY A 6 -4.38 -19.01 5.23
N ALA A 7 -4.51 -19.19 6.54
CA ALA A 7 -3.82 -18.44 7.58
C ALA A 7 -2.32 -18.36 7.25
N LYS A 8 -1.86 -17.23 6.71
CA LYS A 8 -0.45 -16.97 6.41
C LYS A 8 0.26 -16.90 7.76
N GLY A 9 0.97 -17.98 8.14
CA GLY A 9 1.80 -17.98 9.34
C GLY A 9 2.70 -16.73 9.36
N SER A 10 2.86 -16.12 10.53
CA SER A 10 3.67 -14.90 10.65
C SER A 10 5.08 -15.16 10.12
N LEU A 11 5.72 -14.16 9.49
CA LEU A 11 7.08 -14.25 8.98
C LEU A 11 8.06 -14.73 10.07
N SER A 12 7.85 -14.28 11.30
CA SER A 12 8.56 -14.70 12.51
C SER A 12 8.47 -16.20 12.73
N HIS A 13 7.29 -16.81 12.58
CA HIS A 13 7.11 -18.26 12.74
C HIS A 13 7.82 -19.04 11.62
N ARG A 14 7.74 -18.55 10.38
CA ARG A 14 8.45 -19.19 9.24
C ARG A 14 9.96 -19.12 9.41
N MET A 15 10.50 -18.00 9.86
CA MET A 15 11.92 -17.86 10.16
C MET A 15 12.37 -18.79 11.30
N PHE A 16 11.56 -18.90 12.35
CA PHE A 16 11.83 -19.82 13.45
C PHE A 16 11.88 -21.28 12.96
N VAL A 17 10.85 -21.72 12.23
CA VAL A 17 10.80 -23.09 11.70
C VAL A 17 11.98 -23.37 10.76
N ALA A 18 12.31 -22.44 9.86
CA ALA A 18 13.43 -22.60 8.94
C ALA A 18 14.77 -22.73 9.69
N LEU A 19 14.98 -21.92 10.75
CA LEU A 19 16.18 -21.95 11.57
C LEU A 19 16.29 -23.27 12.35
N VAL A 20 15.19 -23.73 12.95
CA VAL A 20 15.14 -25.02 13.68
C VAL A 20 15.45 -26.17 12.73
N VAL A 21 14.82 -26.20 11.54
CA VAL A 21 15.07 -27.24 10.54
C VAL A 21 16.54 -27.23 10.07
N ALA A 22 17.09 -26.05 9.78
CA ALA A 22 18.49 -25.93 9.38
C ALA A 22 19.45 -26.43 10.49
N CYS A 23 19.23 -26.02 11.74
CA CYS A 23 20.04 -26.50 12.88
C CYS A 23 19.91 -28.02 13.11
N ALA A 24 18.68 -28.56 12.96
CA ALA A 24 18.45 -30.00 13.08
C ALA A 24 19.17 -30.78 11.99
N LEU A 25 19.14 -30.32 10.74
CA LEU A 25 19.87 -30.95 9.63
C LEU A 25 21.38 -30.95 9.86
N VAL A 26 21.95 -29.83 10.30
CA VAL A 26 23.37 -29.74 10.62
C VAL A 26 23.73 -30.67 11.79
N ALA A 27 22.93 -30.71 12.84
CA ALA A 27 23.17 -31.59 13.98
C ALA A 27 23.17 -33.06 13.55
N VAL A 28 22.19 -33.50 12.76
CA VAL A 28 22.10 -34.86 12.21
C VAL A 28 23.34 -35.17 11.35
N ALA A 29 23.73 -34.25 10.46
CA ALA A 29 24.87 -34.44 9.57
C ALA A 29 26.20 -34.57 10.38
N VAL A 30 26.38 -33.70 11.38
CA VAL A 30 27.58 -33.75 12.25
C VAL A 30 27.63 -35.04 13.08
N THR A 31 26.48 -35.43 13.67
CA THR A 31 26.41 -36.69 14.45
C THR A 31 26.69 -37.92 13.58
N ALA A 32 26.10 -37.95 12.35
CA ALA A 32 26.37 -39.05 11.43
C ALA A 32 27.84 -39.11 11.00
N ALA A 33 28.44 -37.95 10.67
CA ALA A 33 29.86 -37.88 10.31
C ALA A 33 30.77 -38.31 11.48
N ALA A 34 30.49 -37.81 12.67
CA ALA A 34 31.25 -38.19 13.87
C ALA A 34 31.14 -39.69 14.18
N SER A 35 29.94 -40.27 14.03
CA SER A 35 29.71 -41.71 14.21
C SER A 35 30.49 -42.55 13.21
N LEU A 36 30.51 -42.15 11.92
CA LEU A 36 31.28 -42.85 10.89
C LEU A 36 32.80 -42.78 11.13
N ILE A 37 33.31 -41.60 11.50
CA ILE A 37 34.73 -41.41 11.82
C ILE A 37 35.11 -42.24 13.05
N TYR A 38 34.29 -42.18 14.11
CA TYR A 38 34.53 -42.97 15.32
C TYR A 38 34.54 -44.46 15.01
N GLN A 39 33.55 -44.96 14.28
CA GLN A 39 33.47 -46.37 13.90
C GLN A 39 34.71 -46.82 13.13
N SER A 40 35.14 -46.05 12.12
CA SER A 40 36.31 -46.44 11.31
C SER A 40 37.63 -46.41 12.12
N ALA A 41 37.83 -45.39 12.96
CA ALA A 41 39.03 -45.24 13.75
C ALA A 41 39.09 -46.26 14.89
N PHE A 42 37.99 -46.41 15.63
CA PHE A 42 37.93 -47.29 16.80
C PHE A 42 38.07 -48.78 16.41
N LEU A 43 37.31 -49.22 15.36
CA LEU A 43 37.40 -50.62 14.93
C LEU A 43 38.76 -50.96 14.37
N SER A 44 39.47 -50.06 13.68
CA SER A 44 40.81 -50.28 13.17
C SER A 44 41.81 -50.44 14.31
N ASP A 45 41.71 -49.60 15.34
CA ASP A 45 42.63 -49.65 16.51
C ASP A 45 42.41 -50.91 17.34
N GLU A 46 41.18 -51.32 17.60
CA GLU A 46 40.80 -52.53 18.32
C GLU A 46 41.31 -53.85 17.59
N HIS A 47 41.15 -53.88 16.26
CA HIS A 47 41.66 -55.00 15.47
C HIS A 47 43.18 -55.13 15.55
N GLU A 48 43.87 -53.97 15.41
CA GLU A 48 45.33 -53.96 15.48
C GLU A 48 45.85 -54.41 16.88
N GLN A 49 45.15 -53.93 17.93
CA GLN A 49 45.45 -54.34 19.32
C GLN A 49 45.20 -55.84 19.53
N LEU A 50 43.99 -56.34 19.16
CA LEU A 50 43.65 -57.77 19.34
C LEU A 50 44.57 -58.69 18.53
N ALA A 51 44.96 -58.27 17.31
CA ALA A 51 45.93 -59.01 16.49
C ALA A 51 47.33 -59.03 17.12
N SER A 52 47.75 -57.93 17.77
CA SER A 52 49.01 -57.85 18.50
C SER A 52 49.01 -58.74 19.71
N GLU A 53 47.95 -58.76 20.50
CA GLU A 53 47.76 -59.62 21.65
C GLU A 53 47.70 -61.09 21.23
N CYS A 54 46.97 -61.42 20.15
CA CYS A 54 46.92 -62.82 19.63
C CYS A 54 48.32 -63.35 19.21
N ARG A 55 49.07 -62.49 18.52
CA ARG A 55 50.48 -62.86 18.18
C ARG A 55 51.35 -63.06 19.41
N THR A 56 51.17 -62.23 20.41
CA THR A 56 51.98 -62.37 21.69
C THR A 56 51.63 -63.66 22.39
N ILE A 57 50.33 -64.01 22.48
CA ILE A 57 49.90 -65.25 23.09
C ILE A 57 50.38 -66.44 22.25
N ALA A 58 50.28 -66.39 20.92
CA ALA A 58 50.80 -67.44 20.04
C ALA A 58 52.31 -67.70 20.29
N SER A 59 53.10 -66.60 20.40
CA SER A 59 54.50 -66.69 20.65
C SER A 59 54.83 -67.29 22.04
N LEU A 60 53.99 -67.02 23.04
CA LEU A 60 54.17 -67.62 24.40
C LEU A 60 53.83 -69.12 24.39
N LEU A 61 52.76 -69.51 23.67
CA LEU A 61 52.38 -70.92 23.55
C LEU A 61 53.39 -71.73 22.74
N ASP A 62 53.99 -71.16 21.67
CA ASP A 62 55.08 -71.84 20.91
C ASP A 62 56.32 -72.05 21.75
N LEU A 63 56.54 -71.32 22.86
CA LEU A 63 57.63 -71.48 23.78
C LEU A 63 57.31 -72.35 25.00
N ALA A 64 56.06 -72.67 25.23
CA ALA A 64 55.61 -73.43 26.41
C ALA A 64 55.77 -74.95 26.21
N GLU A 65 56.01 -75.68 27.32
CA GLU A 65 55.97 -77.14 27.31
C GLU A 65 54.60 -77.72 27.56
N ASP A 66 53.65 -76.86 28.12
CA ASP A 66 52.26 -77.24 28.41
C ASP A 66 51.35 -76.05 28.22
N ASP A 67 50.64 -76.04 27.11
CA ASP A 67 49.72 -74.97 26.71
C ASP A 67 48.57 -74.77 27.70
N ALA A 68 48.10 -75.84 28.33
CA ALA A 68 46.98 -75.76 29.27
C ALA A 68 47.32 -74.98 30.55
N THR A 69 48.57 -75.15 31.03
CA THR A 69 49.07 -74.42 32.23
C THR A 69 49.24 -72.94 31.94
N VAL A 70 49.75 -72.54 30.76
CA VAL A 70 49.96 -71.17 30.38
C VAL A 70 48.60 -70.46 30.19
N LEU A 71 47.70 -71.12 29.53
CA LEU A 71 46.34 -70.56 29.27
C LEU A 71 45.47 -70.40 30.54
N GLY A 72 45.71 -71.30 31.54
CA GLY A 72 45.00 -71.25 32.83
C GLY A 72 45.49 -70.14 33.76
N GLU A 73 46.75 -69.66 33.61
CA GLU A 73 47.32 -68.53 34.35
C GLU A 73 47.13 -67.16 33.70
N LEU A 74 46.73 -67.13 32.44
CA LEU A 74 46.50 -65.88 31.69
C LEU A 74 45.12 -65.24 32.06
N ASP A 75 45.18 -64.13 32.80
CA ASP A 75 44.01 -63.30 33.00
C ASP A 75 43.93 -62.25 31.89
N MET A 76 43.05 -62.50 30.90
CA MET A 76 42.90 -61.67 29.72
C MET A 76 41.68 -60.72 29.87
N GLY A 77 41.09 -60.57 31.05
CA GLY A 77 39.93 -59.70 31.29
C GLY A 77 38.72 -60.03 30.39
N ASP A 78 38.36 -59.12 29.51
CA ASP A 78 37.20 -59.27 28.60
C ASP A 78 37.55 -60.09 27.33
N ILE A 79 38.81 -60.50 27.12
CA ILE A 79 39.17 -61.18 25.90
C ILE A 79 39.05 -62.73 26.15
N ARG A 80 38.25 -63.34 25.31
CA ARG A 80 38.05 -64.77 25.32
C ARG A 80 39.11 -65.44 24.45
N VAL A 81 39.85 -66.42 25.07
CA VAL A 81 40.85 -67.18 24.38
C VAL A 81 40.37 -68.60 24.11
N THR A 82 40.51 -69.05 22.84
CA THR A 82 40.15 -70.40 22.39
C THR A 82 41.33 -71.04 21.68
N LEU A 83 41.69 -72.23 22.04
CA LEU A 83 42.67 -73.05 21.29
C LEU A 83 41.94 -74.09 20.46
N VAL A 84 42.35 -74.21 19.19
CA VAL A 84 41.69 -75.04 18.19
C VAL A 84 42.70 -75.91 17.50
N SER A 85 42.50 -77.23 17.54
CA SER A 85 43.34 -78.21 16.82
C SER A 85 43.21 -78.07 15.29
N PRO A 86 44.19 -78.59 14.50
CA PRO A 86 44.15 -78.51 13.05
C PRO A 86 42.87 -79.13 12.38
N ASP A 87 42.22 -80.06 13.08
CA ASP A 87 40.94 -80.66 12.66
C ASP A 87 39.73 -79.81 13.01
N GLY A 88 39.92 -78.67 13.67
CA GLY A 88 38.85 -77.72 14.10
C GLY A 88 38.24 -78.04 15.46
N THR A 89 38.75 -79.05 16.20
CA THR A 89 38.24 -79.36 17.54
C THR A 89 38.79 -78.34 18.55
N VAL A 90 37.93 -77.84 19.41
CA VAL A 90 38.33 -76.90 20.46
C VAL A 90 38.99 -77.71 21.61
N THR A 91 40.25 -77.41 21.90
CA THR A 91 41.02 -78.02 22.96
C THR A 91 41.01 -77.26 24.29
N TYR A 92 40.89 -75.95 24.21
CA TYR A 92 40.75 -75.02 25.34
C TYR A 92 39.87 -73.85 25.03
N ASP A 93 39.08 -73.34 25.98
CA ASP A 93 38.32 -72.10 25.90
C ASP A 93 38.19 -71.45 27.28
N SER A 94 38.49 -70.15 27.39
CA SER A 94 38.46 -69.42 28.67
C SER A 94 37.06 -69.09 29.15
N GLY A 95 36.05 -69.14 28.28
CA GLY A 95 34.67 -68.73 28.60
C GLY A 95 33.64 -69.85 28.62
N ALA A 96 34.01 -71.11 28.16
CA ALA A 96 33.09 -72.24 28.11
C ALA A 96 33.83 -73.57 28.22
N ASP A 97 33.14 -74.65 28.54
CA ASP A 97 33.71 -75.98 28.48
C ASP A 97 34.05 -76.38 27.03
N ALA A 98 35.35 -76.65 26.74
CA ALA A 98 35.80 -76.96 25.40
C ALA A 98 35.09 -78.19 24.80
N VAL A 99 34.63 -79.14 25.63
CA VAL A 99 33.95 -80.36 25.19
C VAL A 99 32.54 -80.09 24.65
N GLU A 100 31.88 -79.00 25.11
CA GLU A 100 30.57 -78.66 24.70
C GLU A 100 30.54 -77.74 23.40
N LEU A 101 31.72 -77.27 22.99
CA LEU A 101 31.79 -76.36 21.84
C LEU A 101 31.81 -77.12 20.51
N PRO A 102 31.05 -76.59 19.49
CA PRO A 102 31.04 -77.15 18.17
C PRO A 102 32.41 -77.00 17.47
N ASN A 103 32.66 -77.84 16.46
CA ASN A 103 33.88 -77.71 15.68
C ASN A 103 34.03 -76.33 15.04
N HIS A 104 35.20 -75.71 15.15
CA HIS A 104 35.50 -74.35 14.70
C HIS A 104 36.26 -74.25 13.38
N ALA A 105 36.49 -75.39 12.65
CA ALA A 105 37.17 -75.39 11.35
C ALA A 105 36.50 -74.51 10.31
N GLY A 106 35.15 -74.42 10.37
CA GLY A 106 34.34 -73.58 9.46
C GLY A 106 34.25 -72.11 9.84
N ARG A 107 34.92 -71.67 10.90
CA ARG A 107 34.94 -70.25 11.29
C ARG A 107 35.88 -69.48 10.36
N PRO A 108 35.49 -68.36 9.73
CA PRO A 108 36.33 -67.64 8.77
C PRO A 108 37.72 -67.29 9.28
N GLU A 109 37.84 -66.82 10.53
CA GLU A 109 39.09 -66.47 11.20
C GLU A 109 40.02 -67.73 11.41
N VAL A 110 39.43 -68.85 11.80
CA VAL A 110 40.20 -70.11 12.02
C VAL A 110 40.59 -70.69 10.67
N ALA A 111 39.70 -70.75 9.69
CA ALA A 111 40.00 -71.23 8.36
C ALA A 111 41.12 -70.45 7.67
N ALA A 112 41.09 -69.12 7.80
CA ALA A 112 42.14 -68.22 7.30
C ALA A 112 43.47 -68.47 8.03
N ALA A 113 43.46 -68.58 9.36
CA ALA A 113 44.67 -68.85 10.16
C ALA A 113 45.31 -70.24 9.80
N LEU A 114 44.51 -71.27 9.59
CA LEU A 114 44.97 -72.53 9.12
C LEU A 114 45.62 -72.50 7.71
N ALA A 115 45.11 -71.69 6.82
CA ALA A 115 45.59 -71.54 5.45
C ALA A 115 46.78 -70.59 5.31
N GLU A 116 46.70 -69.40 5.93
CA GLU A 116 47.58 -68.26 5.69
C GLU A 116 48.44 -67.91 6.94
N GLY A 117 48.22 -68.59 8.08
CA GLY A 117 48.93 -68.32 9.33
C GLY A 117 48.25 -67.34 10.25
N THR A 118 47.47 -66.47 9.72
CA THR A 118 46.61 -65.48 10.48
C THR A 118 45.23 -65.34 9.86
N GLY A 119 44.26 -65.01 10.68
CA GLY A 119 42.91 -64.77 10.20
C GLY A 119 42.11 -63.84 11.11
N SER A 120 41.33 -63.00 10.54
CA SER A 120 40.45 -62.07 11.26
C SER A 120 39.00 -62.17 10.76
N SER A 121 38.04 -61.92 11.62
CA SER A 121 36.65 -61.78 11.23
C SER A 121 35.84 -60.93 12.22
N GLU A 122 34.81 -60.28 11.70
CA GLU A 122 33.86 -59.51 12.50
C GLU A 122 32.49 -60.17 12.42
N ARG A 123 31.73 -60.16 13.53
CA ARG A 123 30.36 -60.64 13.58
C ARG A 123 29.49 -59.70 14.39
N SER A 124 28.41 -59.21 13.76
CA SER A 124 27.40 -58.41 14.45
C SER A 124 26.35 -59.34 15.03
N SER A 125 26.02 -59.14 16.30
CA SER A 125 24.87 -59.79 16.93
C SER A 125 23.62 -58.90 16.70
N ASP A 126 22.73 -59.33 15.81
CA ASP A 126 21.49 -58.62 15.51
C ASP A 126 20.52 -58.47 16.71
N THR A 127 20.75 -59.25 17.79
CA THR A 127 19.81 -59.33 18.91
C THR A 127 20.20 -58.41 20.10
N VAL A 128 21.45 -58.04 20.27
CA VAL A 128 21.95 -57.38 21.47
C VAL A 128 22.78 -56.13 21.14
N GLY A 129 23.03 -55.80 19.86
CA GLY A 129 23.77 -54.60 19.46
C GLY A 129 25.25 -54.64 19.80
N TYR A 130 25.85 -55.83 20.05
CA TYR A 130 27.27 -56.00 20.19
C TYR A 130 27.93 -56.45 18.89
N MET A 131 29.16 -56.02 18.69
CA MET A 131 30.03 -56.47 17.60
C MET A 131 31.15 -57.30 18.24
N SER A 132 31.31 -58.54 17.81
CA SER A 132 32.36 -59.42 18.25
C SER A 132 33.45 -59.39 17.20
N LEU A 133 34.69 -59.04 17.66
CA LEU A 133 35.89 -59.06 16.86
C LEU A 133 36.65 -60.39 17.16
N TYR A 134 37.17 -61.00 16.12
CA TYR A 134 37.88 -62.28 16.19
C TYR A 134 39.17 -62.15 15.45
N GLU A 135 40.29 -62.59 16.15
CA GLU A 135 41.63 -62.73 15.60
C GLU A 135 42.12 -64.12 15.87
N ALA A 136 42.83 -64.74 14.92
CA ALA A 136 43.34 -66.07 15.02
C ALA A 136 44.74 -66.16 14.44
N VAL A 137 45.63 -66.89 15.12
CA VAL A 137 47.03 -67.11 14.70
C VAL A 137 47.34 -68.59 14.82
N ARG A 138 47.98 -69.14 13.78
CA ARG A 138 48.41 -70.53 13.76
C ARG A 138 49.76 -70.66 14.47
N LEU A 139 49.88 -71.63 15.40
CA LEU A 139 51.05 -72.01 16.14
C LEU A 139 52.00 -72.91 15.30
N GLU A 140 53.22 -73.04 15.70
CA GLU A 140 54.20 -74.01 15.09
C GLU A 140 53.71 -75.46 15.21
N SER A 141 52.97 -75.78 16.25
CA SER A 141 52.31 -77.09 16.45
C SER A 141 51.24 -77.41 15.39
N GLY A 142 50.81 -76.42 14.65
CA GLY A 142 49.69 -76.52 13.72
C GLY A 142 48.31 -76.18 14.34
N GLU A 143 48.21 -75.98 15.65
CA GLU A 143 47.04 -75.54 16.34
C GLU A 143 46.75 -74.01 16.05
N VAL A 144 45.55 -73.51 16.34
CA VAL A 144 45.20 -72.13 16.13
C VAL A 144 44.73 -71.52 17.47
N VAL A 145 45.44 -70.47 17.93
CA VAL A 145 44.93 -69.63 19.01
C VAL A 145 43.99 -68.57 18.41
N ARG A 146 42.81 -68.43 18.99
CA ARG A 146 41.78 -67.50 18.57
C ARG A 146 41.41 -66.62 19.77
N LEU A 147 41.48 -65.33 19.59
CA LEU A 147 40.97 -64.34 20.52
C LEU A 147 39.67 -63.80 20.07
N SER A 148 38.79 -63.49 21.01
CA SER A 148 37.58 -62.77 20.70
C SER A 148 37.21 -61.73 21.78
N VAL A 149 36.69 -60.58 21.37
CA VAL A 149 36.28 -59.57 22.28
C VAL A 149 34.92 -59.01 21.80
N ASP A 150 33.98 -58.81 22.72
CA ASP A 150 32.72 -58.22 22.49
C ASP A 150 32.75 -56.72 22.77
N ARG A 151 32.43 -55.91 21.78
CA ARG A 151 32.36 -54.43 21.93
C ARG A 151 30.97 -53.91 21.66
N ALA A 152 30.62 -52.83 22.37
CA ALA A 152 29.36 -52.16 22.18
C ALA A 152 29.28 -51.60 20.73
N GLY A 153 28.27 -51.99 20.00
CA GLY A 153 28.02 -51.48 18.67
C GLY A 153 27.63 -49.99 18.67
N VAL A 154 27.64 -49.36 17.48
CA VAL A 154 27.31 -47.94 17.29
C VAL A 154 25.96 -47.56 17.91
N VAL A 155 24.97 -48.45 17.86
CA VAL A 155 23.64 -48.23 18.44
C VAL A 155 23.68 -48.07 19.96
N ALA A 156 24.47 -48.93 20.68
CA ALA A 156 24.62 -48.84 22.14
C ALA A 156 25.31 -47.52 22.53
N PHE A 157 26.34 -47.11 21.77
CA PHE A 157 27.03 -45.83 21.95
C PHE A 157 26.06 -44.61 21.77
N LEU A 158 25.22 -44.62 20.73
CA LEU A 158 24.20 -43.57 20.51
C LEU A 158 23.21 -43.50 21.67
N PHE A 159 22.80 -44.64 22.26
CA PHE A 159 21.90 -44.65 23.41
C PHE A 159 22.57 -44.15 24.70
N GLN A 160 23.85 -44.40 24.88
CA GLN A 160 24.60 -43.93 26.05
C GLN A 160 24.67 -42.41 26.10
N ASP A 161 24.80 -41.74 24.93
CA ASP A 161 24.85 -40.28 24.83
C ASP A 161 23.49 -39.61 24.56
N LEU A 162 22.40 -40.37 24.59
CA LEU A 162 21.07 -39.86 24.30
C LEU A 162 20.69 -38.63 25.15
N ALA A 163 21.05 -38.58 26.41
CA ALA A 163 20.79 -37.45 27.30
C ALA A 163 21.52 -36.18 26.85
N MET A 164 22.78 -36.33 26.38
CA MET A 164 23.58 -35.23 25.85
C MET A 164 22.97 -34.71 24.51
N LEU A 165 22.58 -35.63 23.62
CA LEU A 165 21.92 -35.28 22.36
C LEU A 165 20.57 -34.53 22.57
N CYS A 166 19.76 -35.01 23.52
CA CYS A 166 18.55 -34.34 23.92
C CYS A 166 18.80 -32.95 24.52
N GLY A 167 19.82 -32.81 25.35
CA GLY A 167 20.23 -31.51 25.91
C GLY A 167 20.65 -30.52 24.83
N LEU A 168 21.46 -30.99 23.85
CA LEU A 168 21.89 -30.20 22.70
C LEU A 168 20.67 -29.75 21.83
N ALA A 169 19.74 -30.67 21.58
CA ALA A 169 18.52 -30.34 20.82
C ALA A 169 17.69 -29.25 21.50
N VAL A 170 17.49 -29.34 22.81
CA VAL A 170 16.77 -28.31 23.60
C VAL A 170 17.50 -26.96 23.52
N LEU A 171 18.82 -26.96 23.63
CA LEU A 171 19.63 -25.74 23.53
C LEU A 171 19.52 -25.11 22.14
N LEU A 172 19.59 -25.90 21.07
CA LEU A 172 19.46 -25.43 19.68
C LEU A 172 18.07 -24.84 19.42
N VAL A 173 17.00 -25.47 19.91
CA VAL A 173 15.63 -24.94 19.79
C VAL A 173 15.50 -23.64 20.57
N GLY A 174 16.01 -23.55 21.78
CA GLY A 174 16.03 -22.35 22.60
C GLY A 174 16.80 -21.20 21.94
N ALA A 175 18.00 -21.48 21.44
CA ALA A 175 18.82 -20.51 20.72
C ALA A 175 18.12 -20.02 19.44
N SER A 176 17.52 -20.93 18.66
CA SER A 176 16.76 -20.61 17.45
C SER A 176 15.56 -19.73 17.77
N TRP A 177 14.86 -19.97 18.88
CA TRP A 177 13.76 -19.13 19.32
C TRP A 177 14.20 -17.71 19.68
N VAL A 178 15.30 -17.57 20.43
CA VAL A 178 15.85 -16.26 20.82
C VAL A 178 16.31 -15.48 19.59
N VAL A 179 17.05 -16.12 18.68
CA VAL A 179 17.55 -15.51 17.44
C VAL A 179 16.37 -15.07 16.55
N SER A 180 15.41 -15.97 16.30
CA SER A 180 14.22 -15.65 15.51
C SER A 180 13.43 -14.47 16.08
N ARG A 181 13.26 -14.44 17.41
CA ARG A 181 12.56 -13.34 18.09
C ARG A 181 13.31 -12.01 17.98
N ARG A 182 14.66 -12.04 18.08
CA ARG A 182 15.49 -10.83 17.90
C ARG A 182 15.49 -10.35 16.46
N LEU A 183 15.62 -11.24 15.48
CA LEU A 183 15.55 -10.89 14.06
C LEU A 183 14.19 -10.29 13.71
N SER A 184 13.10 -10.94 14.14
CA SER A 184 11.75 -10.43 13.89
C SER A 184 11.54 -9.03 14.45
N ARG A 185 11.98 -8.76 15.68
CA ARG A 185 11.87 -7.43 16.29
C ARG A 185 12.75 -6.39 15.60
N ARG A 186 13.95 -6.77 15.16
CA ARG A 186 14.89 -5.85 14.56
C ARG A 186 14.57 -5.53 13.09
N PHE A 187 14.06 -6.50 12.32
CA PHE A 187 13.84 -6.34 10.88
C PHE A 187 12.38 -6.19 10.47
N VAL A 188 11.45 -6.87 11.14
CA VAL A 188 10.05 -6.86 10.72
C VAL A 188 9.25 -5.74 11.37
N ARG A 189 9.49 -5.49 12.65
CA ARG A 189 8.72 -4.51 13.41
C ARG A 189 8.84 -3.09 12.86
N PRO A 190 10.03 -2.57 12.51
CA PRO A 190 10.15 -1.23 11.92
C PRO A 190 9.40 -1.06 10.60
N ILE A 191 9.29 -2.14 9.81
CA ILE A 191 8.53 -2.12 8.54
C ILE A 191 7.02 -1.99 8.81
N LEU A 192 6.52 -2.65 9.87
CA LEU A 192 5.11 -2.59 10.24
C LEU A 192 4.71 -1.27 10.93
N GLU A 193 5.67 -0.52 11.43
CA GLU A 193 5.49 0.78 12.07
C GLU A 193 5.54 1.95 11.07
N ILE A 194 5.76 1.68 9.77
CA ILE A 194 5.67 2.70 8.71
C ILE A 194 4.22 3.20 8.63
N ASP A 195 4.00 4.45 9.02
CA ASP A 195 2.70 5.11 8.88
C ASP A 195 2.71 6.07 7.68
N PRO A 196 2.00 5.72 6.59
CA PRO A 196 1.90 6.61 5.43
C PRO A 196 1.17 7.91 5.72
N ALA A 197 0.35 7.96 6.78
CA ALA A 197 -0.44 9.13 7.12
C ALA A 197 0.39 10.24 7.78
N SER A 198 1.55 9.90 8.36
CA SER A 198 2.45 10.89 8.98
C SER A 198 3.15 11.81 7.97
N GLY A 199 3.15 11.46 6.68
CA GLY A 199 3.76 12.24 5.60
C GLY A 199 5.31 12.26 5.59
N ASP A 200 5.94 11.88 6.69
CA ASP A 200 7.38 11.86 6.92
C ASP A 200 7.91 10.43 7.13
N GLY A 201 7.20 9.44 6.60
CA GLY A 201 7.61 8.05 6.72
C GLY A 201 9.00 7.83 6.13
N VAL A 202 10.01 7.76 7.01
CA VAL A 202 11.38 7.39 6.63
C VAL A 202 11.45 5.87 6.53
N ALA A 203 11.99 5.38 5.43
CA ALA A 203 12.20 3.95 5.27
C ALA A 203 13.22 3.47 6.29
N PRO A 204 12.95 2.37 7.03
CA PRO A 204 13.91 1.81 7.99
C PRO A 204 15.11 1.15 7.29
N TYR A 205 15.06 0.93 5.98
CA TYR A 205 16.10 0.32 5.14
C TYR A 205 16.11 0.99 3.78
N GLU A 206 17.31 1.18 3.18
CA GLU A 206 17.49 1.79 1.85
C GLU A 206 16.69 1.06 0.75
N GLU A 207 16.56 -0.26 0.85
CA GLU A 207 15.83 -1.06 -0.13
C GLU A 207 14.31 -0.78 -0.12
N LEU A 208 13.81 -0.20 0.95
CA LEU A 208 12.40 0.18 1.09
C LEU A 208 12.11 1.64 0.69
N ASP A 209 13.14 2.47 0.50
CA ASP A 209 12.98 3.87 0.10
C ASP A 209 12.08 4.06 -1.13
N PRO A 210 12.23 3.29 -2.23
CA PRO A 210 11.36 3.46 -3.39
C PRO A 210 9.88 3.11 -3.09
N LEU A 211 9.67 2.12 -2.21
CA LEU A 211 8.32 1.69 -1.83
C LEU A 211 7.64 2.72 -0.92
N VAL A 212 8.37 3.20 0.09
CA VAL A 212 7.87 4.21 1.03
C VAL A 212 7.61 5.53 0.32
N SER A 213 8.51 5.98 -0.55
CA SER A 213 8.34 7.19 -1.36
C SER A 213 7.09 7.10 -2.24
N ARG A 214 6.88 5.98 -2.92
CA ARG A 214 5.68 5.75 -3.74
C ARG A 214 4.40 5.72 -2.91
N LEU A 215 4.44 5.13 -1.72
CA LEU A 215 3.30 5.10 -0.80
C LEU A 215 2.93 6.50 -0.31
N ASN A 216 3.93 7.31 0.06
CA ASN A 216 3.74 8.69 0.48
C ASN A 216 3.18 9.57 -0.65
N GLU A 217 3.66 9.38 -1.89
CA GLU A 217 3.14 10.10 -3.05
C GLU A 217 1.67 9.75 -3.33
N GLN A 218 1.33 8.45 -3.30
CA GLN A 218 -0.06 8.00 -3.45
C GLN A 218 -0.97 8.51 -2.34
N HIS A 219 -0.49 8.51 -1.09
CA HIS A 219 -1.24 9.06 0.03
C HIS A 219 -1.51 10.56 -0.15
N LYS A 220 -0.49 11.33 -0.54
CA LYS A 220 -0.61 12.77 -0.83
C LYS A 220 -1.62 13.03 -1.95
N GLU A 221 -1.56 12.25 -3.03
CA GLU A 221 -2.52 12.35 -4.12
C GLU A 221 -3.96 12.04 -3.68
N LEU A 222 -4.14 10.99 -2.86
CA LEU A 222 -5.44 10.63 -2.29
C LEU A 222 -6.01 11.74 -1.41
N VAL A 223 -5.19 12.33 -0.54
CA VAL A 223 -5.62 13.45 0.33
C VAL A 223 -6.02 14.65 -0.52
N GLN A 224 -5.25 15.00 -1.56
CA GLN A 224 -5.60 16.08 -2.47
C GLN A 224 -6.92 15.82 -3.20
N ARG A 225 -7.12 14.60 -3.69
CA ARG A 225 -8.39 14.21 -4.34
C ARG A 225 -9.57 14.24 -3.36
N MET A 226 -9.39 13.76 -2.13
CA MET A 226 -10.41 13.82 -1.09
C MET A 226 -10.82 15.25 -0.78
N ASN A 227 -9.85 16.16 -0.59
CA ASN A 227 -10.12 17.56 -0.34
C ASN A 227 -10.88 18.21 -1.51
N ALA A 228 -10.46 17.95 -2.75
CA ALA A 228 -11.15 18.45 -3.93
C ALA A 228 -12.60 17.93 -4.05
N ILE A 229 -12.86 16.67 -3.69
CA ILE A 229 -14.21 16.09 -3.67
C ILE A 229 -15.04 16.74 -2.56
N GLN A 230 -14.45 16.95 -1.38
CA GLN A 230 -15.12 17.59 -0.26
C GLN A 230 -15.51 19.03 -0.61
N ASP A 231 -14.57 19.81 -1.14
CA ASP A 231 -14.83 21.19 -1.59
C ASP A 231 -15.94 21.26 -2.64
N ALA A 232 -15.93 20.32 -3.60
CA ALA A 232 -16.98 20.23 -4.61
C ALA A 232 -18.35 19.86 -4.00
N ALA A 233 -18.38 18.97 -3.01
CA ALA A 233 -19.60 18.59 -2.31
C ALA A 233 -20.16 19.75 -1.47
N ASP A 234 -19.30 20.48 -0.78
CA ASP A 234 -19.69 21.64 0.02
C ASP A 234 -20.21 22.77 -0.88
N MET A 235 -19.52 23.09 -1.97
CA MET A 235 -20.03 24.06 -2.97
C MET A 235 -21.39 23.65 -3.53
N ARG A 236 -21.62 22.37 -3.83
CA ARG A 236 -22.91 21.88 -4.31
C ARG A 236 -24.01 22.00 -3.26
N ARG A 237 -23.69 21.71 -2.00
CA ARG A 237 -24.63 21.85 -0.88
C ARG A 237 -25.04 23.30 -0.68
N ASP A 238 -24.07 24.21 -0.66
CA ASP A 238 -24.32 25.65 -0.50
C ASP A 238 -25.11 26.23 -1.68
N PHE A 239 -24.79 25.81 -2.91
CA PHE A 239 -25.55 26.15 -4.09
C PHE A 239 -27.03 25.75 -3.95
N THR A 240 -27.28 24.46 -3.59
CA THR A 240 -28.64 23.94 -3.44
C THR A 240 -29.42 24.67 -2.34
N ALA A 241 -28.78 24.95 -1.21
CA ALA A 241 -29.38 25.69 -0.10
C ALA A 241 -29.73 27.12 -0.52
N ASN A 242 -28.82 27.82 -1.19
CA ASN A 242 -29.03 29.18 -1.66
C ASN A 242 -30.11 29.27 -2.75
N VAL A 243 -30.14 28.35 -3.72
CA VAL A 243 -31.21 28.23 -4.71
C VAL A 243 -32.57 28.09 -4.03
N THR A 244 -32.67 27.14 -3.09
CA THR A 244 -33.93 26.88 -2.38
C THR A 244 -34.42 28.12 -1.64
N HIS A 245 -33.52 28.83 -0.97
CA HIS A 245 -33.86 30.05 -0.23
C HIS A 245 -34.28 31.17 -1.16
N GLU A 246 -33.57 31.44 -2.27
CA GLU A 246 -33.88 32.51 -3.22
C GLU A 246 -35.16 32.24 -4.05
N LEU A 247 -35.54 30.95 -4.23
CA LEU A 247 -36.83 30.57 -4.82
C LEU A 247 -37.98 30.69 -3.82
N LYS A 248 -37.82 30.30 -2.57
CA LYS A 248 -38.89 30.28 -1.57
C LYS A 248 -39.42 31.67 -1.26
N THR A 249 -38.56 32.67 -1.21
CA THR A 249 -38.96 34.04 -0.86
C THR A 249 -39.94 34.67 -1.86
N PRO A 250 -39.67 34.73 -3.18
CA PRO A 250 -40.65 35.28 -4.14
C PRO A 250 -41.92 34.42 -4.26
N ILE A 251 -41.83 33.09 -4.13
CA ILE A 251 -43.00 32.21 -4.15
C ILE A 251 -43.95 32.56 -2.99
N ALA A 252 -43.41 32.65 -1.76
CA ALA A 252 -44.22 33.04 -0.60
C ALA A 252 -44.86 34.45 -0.74
N SER A 253 -44.14 35.41 -1.33
CA SER A 253 -44.62 36.75 -1.60
C SER A 253 -45.78 36.75 -2.65
N ILE A 254 -45.63 35.97 -3.73
CA ILE A 254 -46.66 35.77 -4.76
C ILE A 254 -47.90 35.14 -4.14
N GLN A 255 -47.72 34.04 -3.38
CA GLN A 255 -48.84 33.33 -2.74
C GLN A 255 -49.60 34.25 -1.77
N GLY A 256 -48.89 34.93 -0.86
CA GLY A 256 -49.52 35.83 0.11
C GLY A 256 -50.28 36.99 -0.56
N ALA A 257 -49.72 37.62 -1.60
CA ALA A 257 -50.40 38.67 -2.34
C ALA A 257 -51.62 38.14 -3.09
N ALA A 258 -51.52 36.95 -3.69
CA ALA A 258 -52.64 36.31 -4.40
C ALA A 258 -53.76 35.87 -3.43
N GLU A 259 -53.41 35.35 -2.24
CA GLU A 259 -54.41 35.01 -1.20
C GLU A 259 -55.19 36.23 -0.72
N LEU A 260 -54.49 37.34 -0.44
CA LEU A 260 -55.14 38.58 -0.02
C LEU A 260 -56.16 39.10 -1.06
N ILE A 261 -55.83 38.97 -2.35
CA ILE A 261 -56.76 39.35 -3.45
C ILE A 261 -57.91 38.35 -3.53
N ARG A 262 -57.61 37.03 -3.50
CA ARG A 262 -58.61 35.97 -3.65
C ARG A 262 -59.68 35.99 -2.53
N ASP A 263 -59.20 36.18 -1.29
CA ASP A 263 -60.10 36.13 -0.12
C ASP A 263 -60.84 37.46 0.16
N GLY A 264 -60.66 38.43 -0.72
CA GLY A 264 -61.34 39.75 -0.63
C GLY A 264 -60.86 40.64 0.53
N ILE A 265 -59.68 40.32 1.09
CA ILE A 265 -59.05 41.06 2.19
C ILE A 265 -58.37 42.32 1.65
N ALA A 266 -57.85 42.27 0.42
CA ALA A 266 -57.27 43.43 -0.24
C ALA A 266 -58.34 44.47 -0.56
N ARG A 267 -58.15 45.75 -0.19
CA ARG A 267 -59.05 46.86 -0.60
C ARG A 267 -58.93 47.02 -2.09
N PRO A 268 -60.02 47.50 -2.77
CA PRO A 268 -60.05 47.72 -4.22
C PRO A 268 -58.86 48.57 -4.73
N GLU A 269 -58.46 49.59 -3.98
CA GLU A 269 -57.29 50.45 -4.25
C GLU A 269 -55.95 49.76 -4.17
N ASP A 270 -55.84 48.70 -3.35
CA ASP A 270 -54.60 47.97 -3.11
C ASP A 270 -54.38 46.79 -4.10
N VAL A 271 -55.47 46.32 -4.77
CA VAL A 271 -55.42 45.16 -5.69
C VAL A 271 -54.40 45.39 -6.80
N GLN A 272 -54.28 46.56 -7.36
CA GLN A 272 -53.31 46.87 -8.41
C GLN A 272 -51.90 46.83 -7.88
N GLY A 273 -51.67 47.24 -6.63
CA GLY A 273 -50.36 47.15 -5.95
C GLY A 273 -49.92 45.68 -5.70
N PHE A 274 -50.84 44.82 -5.22
CA PHE A 274 -50.60 43.40 -5.04
C PHE A 274 -50.37 42.69 -6.38
N ALA A 275 -51.15 42.98 -7.42
CA ALA A 275 -50.95 42.45 -8.77
C ALA A 275 -49.59 42.86 -9.34
N GLY A 276 -49.14 44.10 -9.14
CA GLY A 276 -47.83 44.59 -9.52
C GLY A 276 -46.69 43.87 -8.78
N ARG A 277 -46.91 43.55 -7.49
CA ARG A 277 -45.93 42.75 -6.69
C ARG A 277 -45.84 41.32 -7.21
N ILE A 278 -46.95 40.66 -7.45
CA ILE A 278 -47.00 39.32 -8.06
C ILE A 278 -46.24 39.31 -9.39
N TYR A 279 -46.49 40.26 -10.27
CA TYR A 279 -45.81 40.34 -11.56
C TYR A 279 -44.29 40.52 -11.42
N LYS A 280 -43.86 41.42 -10.51
CA LYS A 280 -42.45 41.69 -10.25
C LYS A 280 -41.71 40.44 -9.70
N ASP A 281 -42.34 39.74 -8.73
CA ASP A 281 -41.75 38.56 -8.12
C ASP A 281 -41.74 37.35 -9.08
N ALA A 282 -42.78 37.17 -9.90
CA ALA A 282 -42.84 36.17 -10.96
C ALA A 282 -41.76 36.40 -12.03
N HIS A 283 -41.58 37.67 -12.45
CA HIS A 283 -40.50 38.01 -13.39
C HIS A 283 -39.12 37.75 -12.81
N ARG A 284 -38.89 38.12 -11.53
CA ARG A 284 -37.64 37.83 -10.83
C ARG A 284 -37.37 36.34 -10.76
N LEU A 285 -38.39 35.53 -10.47
CA LEU A 285 -38.29 34.06 -10.44
C LEU A 285 -37.89 33.50 -11.81
N SER A 286 -38.49 34.00 -12.88
CA SER A 286 -38.14 33.57 -14.25
C SER A 286 -36.67 33.85 -14.60
N VAL A 287 -36.15 35.03 -14.23
CA VAL A 287 -34.75 35.38 -14.43
C VAL A 287 -33.83 34.45 -13.62
N LEU A 288 -34.17 34.23 -12.34
CA LEU A 288 -33.38 33.35 -11.45
C LEU A 288 -33.31 31.93 -11.99
N VAL A 289 -34.41 31.35 -12.49
CA VAL A 289 -34.45 30.03 -13.10
C VAL A 289 -33.58 29.98 -14.38
N SER A 290 -33.66 31.02 -15.22
CA SER A 290 -32.82 31.13 -16.43
C SER A 290 -31.34 31.16 -16.07
N ASP A 291 -30.93 31.97 -15.07
CA ASP A 291 -29.56 32.08 -14.58
C ASP A 291 -29.03 30.72 -14.06
N ILE A 292 -29.87 30.00 -13.30
CA ILE A 292 -29.53 28.67 -12.79
C ILE A 292 -29.31 27.66 -13.93
N LEU A 293 -30.18 27.65 -14.93
CA LEU A 293 -30.05 26.75 -16.09
C LEU A 293 -28.81 27.09 -16.91
N THR A 294 -28.50 28.36 -17.12
CA THR A 294 -27.26 28.78 -17.80
C THR A 294 -26.02 28.31 -17.03
N LEU A 295 -25.96 28.53 -15.70
CA LEU A 295 -24.86 28.07 -14.88
C LEU A 295 -24.72 26.53 -14.88
N SER A 296 -25.84 25.80 -14.80
CA SER A 296 -25.83 24.34 -14.85
C SER A 296 -25.20 23.79 -16.15
N ARG A 297 -25.55 24.43 -17.29
CA ARG A 297 -24.99 24.07 -18.58
C ARG A 297 -23.52 24.44 -18.70
N LEU A 298 -23.10 25.58 -18.15
CA LEU A 298 -21.68 25.98 -18.09
C LEU A 298 -20.84 25.01 -17.26
N ASP A 299 -21.37 24.58 -16.10
CA ASP A 299 -20.74 23.57 -15.26
C ASP A 299 -20.59 22.21 -15.97
N GLU A 300 -21.58 21.82 -16.75
CA GLU A 300 -21.56 20.59 -17.53
C GLU A 300 -20.48 20.66 -18.62
N SER A 301 -20.42 21.77 -19.33
CA SER A 301 -19.40 22.03 -20.36
C SER A 301 -17.98 22.04 -19.77
N GLU A 302 -17.77 22.66 -18.61
CA GLU A 302 -16.47 22.67 -17.93
C GLU A 302 -16.05 21.26 -17.48
N ARG A 303 -16.98 20.44 -17.01
CA ARG A 303 -16.69 19.07 -16.54
C ARG A 303 -16.47 18.06 -17.66
N SER A 304 -17.28 18.13 -18.71
CA SER A 304 -17.21 17.21 -19.85
C SER A 304 -16.12 17.59 -20.85
N GLY A 305 -15.66 18.84 -20.82
CA GLY A 305 -14.83 19.42 -21.88
C GLY A 305 -15.60 19.62 -23.19
N ASP A 306 -16.89 19.32 -23.19
CA ASP A 306 -17.77 19.46 -24.35
C ASP A 306 -18.27 20.91 -24.46
N ARG A 307 -17.76 21.61 -25.46
CA ARG A 307 -18.19 22.98 -25.78
C ARG A 307 -19.42 23.02 -26.66
N GLU A 308 -19.91 21.91 -27.18
CA GLU A 308 -21.10 21.85 -28.02
C GLU A 308 -22.41 21.94 -27.24
N VAL A 309 -22.41 21.87 -25.91
CA VAL A 309 -23.56 22.05 -25.02
C VAL A 309 -24.33 23.36 -25.32
N PHE A 310 -23.64 24.39 -25.81
CA PHE A 310 -24.22 25.68 -26.22
C PHE A 310 -24.36 25.82 -27.74
N GLY A 311 -24.01 24.80 -28.51
CA GLY A 311 -23.91 24.85 -29.96
C GLY A 311 -22.52 25.18 -30.47
N ALA A 312 -22.31 25.07 -31.77
CA ALA A 312 -21.01 25.31 -32.40
C ALA A 312 -20.54 26.75 -32.18
N ALA A 313 -19.22 26.93 -31.93
CA ALA A 313 -18.62 28.26 -31.91
C ALA A 313 -18.68 28.87 -33.30
N GLU A 314 -19.15 30.12 -33.36
CA GLU A 314 -19.26 30.91 -34.60
C GLU A 314 -18.41 32.18 -34.51
N ARG A 315 -18.23 32.85 -35.67
CA ARG A 315 -17.53 34.13 -35.72
C ARG A 315 -18.51 35.25 -35.33
N VAL A 316 -18.30 35.81 -34.12
CA VAL A 316 -19.16 36.85 -33.55
C VAL A 316 -18.38 38.15 -33.45
N ASP A 317 -18.99 39.27 -33.90
CA ASP A 317 -18.41 40.60 -33.66
C ASP A 317 -18.81 41.10 -32.26
N LEU A 318 -17.81 41.18 -31.37
CA LEU A 318 -17.99 41.61 -29.98
C LEU A 318 -18.56 43.03 -29.85
N LEU A 319 -18.23 43.93 -30.82
CA LEU A 319 -18.85 45.27 -30.84
C LEU A 319 -20.34 45.22 -31.14
N SER A 320 -20.75 44.36 -32.07
CA SER A 320 -22.19 44.19 -32.39
C SER A 320 -22.96 43.70 -31.17
N VAL A 321 -22.43 42.64 -30.48
CA VAL A 321 -23.06 42.12 -29.26
C VAL A 321 -23.15 43.20 -28.17
N ALA A 322 -22.06 43.96 -27.97
CA ALA A 322 -22.08 45.08 -27.02
C ALA A 322 -23.07 46.18 -27.39
N SER A 323 -23.20 46.49 -28.66
CA SER A 323 -24.15 47.47 -29.16
C SER A 323 -25.60 47.05 -28.90
N ASP A 324 -25.95 45.80 -29.20
CA ASP A 324 -27.27 45.25 -28.99
C ASP A 324 -27.66 45.23 -27.51
N ALA A 325 -26.74 44.82 -26.64
CA ALA A 325 -26.94 44.82 -25.18
C ALA A 325 -27.13 46.24 -24.63
N VAL A 326 -26.28 47.18 -25.06
CA VAL A 326 -26.36 48.59 -24.62
C VAL A 326 -27.68 49.21 -25.10
N GLU A 327 -28.12 48.98 -26.33
CA GLU A 327 -29.38 49.54 -26.87
C GLU A 327 -30.60 49.02 -26.11
N ARG A 328 -30.66 47.72 -25.80
CA ARG A 328 -31.71 47.11 -24.97
C ARG A 328 -31.79 47.72 -23.56
N LEU A 329 -30.63 48.04 -22.97
CA LEU A 329 -30.57 48.50 -21.57
C LEU A 329 -30.65 50.04 -21.43
N ARG A 330 -30.35 50.82 -22.47
CA ARG A 330 -30.30 52.29 -22.47
C ARG A 330 -31.55 52.93 -21.93
N GLY A 331 -32.73 52.51 -22.45
CA GLY A 331 -34.00 53.07 -22.02
C GLY A 331 -34.34 52.82 -20.54
N ARG A 332 -33.96 51.64 -20.02
CA ARG A 332 -34.13 51.27 -18.62
C ARG A 332 -33.13 52.02 -17.71
N ALA A 333 -31.88 52.14 -18.13
CA ALA A 333 -30.84 52.89 -17.44
C ALA A 333 -31.27 54.34 -17.21
N GLN A 334 -31.73 55.03 -18.25
CA GLN A 334 -32.11 56.40 -18.17
C GLN A 334 -33.38 56.62 -17.31
N ARG A 335 -34.45 55.82 -17.53
CA ARG A 335 -35.74 56.03 -16.87
C ARG A 335 -35.80 55.60 -15.44
N LYS A 336 -35.08 54.51 -15.07
CA LYS A 336 -35.18 53.92 -13.76
C LYS A 336 -34.00 54.26 -12.85
N TYR A 337 -32.83 54.46 -13.42
CA TYR A 337 -31.61 54.64 -12.65
C TYR A 337 -30.93 55.99 -12.89
N GLU A 338 -31.41 56.78 -13.83
CA GLU A 338 -30.83 58.09 -14.23
C GLU A 338 -29.36 57.96 -14.66
N VAL A 339 -28.98 56.80 -15.27
CA VAL A 339 -27.63 56.48 -15.68
C VAL A 339 -27.48 56.61 -17.19
N THR A 340 -26.41 57.26 -17.63
CA THR A 340 -26.05 57.39 -19.04
C THR A 340 -25.06 56.32 -19.47
N ILE A 341 -25.34 55.61 -20.59
CA ILE A 341 -24.42 54.59 -21.12
C ILE A 341 -23.77 55.12 -22.40
N SER A 342 -22.44 55.00 -22.47
CA SER A 342 -21.63 55.31 -23.64
C SER A 342 -20.94 54.06 -24.16
N LEU A 343 -21.05 53.75 -25.44
CA LEU A 343 -20.34 52.67 -26.12
C LEU A 343 -19.34 53.27 -27.09
N SER A 344 -18.13 52.75 -27.10
CA SER A 344 -17.07 53.11 -28.04
C SER A 344 -16.24 51.86 -28.39
N GLY A 345 -15.82 51.73 -29.63
CA GLY A 345 -15.00 50.58 -30.02
C GLY A 345 -14.83 50.45 -31.53
N VAL A 346 -14.20 49.36 -31.90
CA VAL A 346 -14.01 48.91 -33.28
C VAL A 346 -14.54 47.50 -33.44
N SER A 347 -14.99 47.11 -34.63
CA SER A 347 -15.37 45.75 -34.95
C SER A 347 -14.27 44.80 -34.56
N THR A 348 -14.59 43.86 -33.68
CA THR A 348 -13.63 42.95 -33.07
C THR A 348 -14.21 41.53 -33.10
N PRO A 349 -14.00 40.81 -34.21
CA PRO A 349 -14.51 39.47 -34.36
C PRO A 349 -13.78 38.49 -33.41
N ILE A 350 -14.54 37.58 -32.79
CA ILE A 350 -14.02 36.48 -31.96
C ILE A 350 -14.75 35.18 -32.32
N MET A 351 -14.11 34.04 -32.07
CA MET A 351 -14.75 32.73 -32.14
C MET A 351 -15.42 32.44 -30.79
N GLY A 352 -16.73 32.23 -30.78
CA GLY A 352 -17.45 32.01 -29.55
C GLY A 352 -18.93 31.69 -29.74
N ASN A 353 -19.69 31.63 -28.66
CA ASN A 353 -21.12 31.47 -28.67
C ASN A 353 -21.79 32.85 -28.49
N ALA A 354 -22.55 33.28 -29.50
CA ALA A 354 -23.21 34.62 -29.51
C ALA A 354 -24.11 34.83 -28.28
N ARG A 355 -24.87 33.81 -27.87
CA ARG A 355 -25.76 33.89 -26.72
C ARG A 355 -25.01 34.07 -25.41
N LEU A 356 -23.93 33.29 -25.17
CA LEU A 356 -23.12 33.45 -23.95
C LEU A 356 -22.38 34.78 -23.90
N LEU A 357 -21.95 35.29 -25.07
CA LEU A 357 -21.33 36.60 -25.16
C LEU A 357 -22.35 37.72 -24.88
N ASP A 358 -23.58 37.58 -25.36
CA ASP A 358 -24.66 38.50 -25.03
C ASP A 358 -25.01 38.47 -23.53
N GLU A 359 -25.10 37.31 -22.93
CA GLU A 359 -25.29 37.16 -21.47
C GLU A 359 -24.15 37.77 -20.67
N LEU A 360 -22.89 37.58 -21.10
CA LEU A 360 -21.72 38.15 -20.45
C LEU A 360 -21.78 39.68 -20.48
N VAL A 361 -21.98 40.26 -21.67
CA VAL A 361 -22.04 41.72 -21.82
C VAL A 361 -23.24 42.31 -21.07
N SER A 362 -24.42 41.71 -21.22
CA SER A 362 -25.65 42.15 -20.56
C SER A 362 -25.50 42.15 -19.03
N ASN A 363 -24.93 41.09 -18.44
CA ASN A 363 -24.69 41.03 -17.00
C ASN A 363 -23.69 42.09 -16.50
N LEU A 364 -22.63 42.36 -17.24
CA LEU A 364 -21.66 43.42 -16.90
C LEU A 364 -22.32 44.81 -16.93
N VAL A 365 -23.03 45.10 -18.01
CA VAL A 365 -23.68 46.41 -18.20
C VAL A 365 -24.84 46.58 -17.22
N GLU A 366 -25.68 45.55 -16.97
CA GLU A 366 -26.73 45.61 -15.95
C GLU A 366 -26.17 45.85 -14.55
N ASN A 367 -25.08 45.22 -14.18
CA ASN A 367 -24.44 45.47 -12.89
C ASN A 367 -23.93 46.90 -12.79
N ALA A 368 -23.26 47.41 -13.81
CA ALA A 368 -22.77 48.77 -13.88
C ALA A 368 -23.89 49.84 -13.79
N ILE A 369 -25.08 49.55 -14.33
CA ILE A 369 -26.26 50.40 -14.21
C ILE A 369 -26.86 50.33 -12.79
N ARG A 370 -27.04 49.11 -12.29
CA ARG A 370 -27.75 48.81 -11.04
C ARG A 370 -27.06 49.37 -9.82
N TYR A 371 -25.73 49.27 -9.80
CA TYR A 371 -24.90 49.69 -8.67
C TYR A 371 -24.28 51.06 -8.86
N ASN A 372 -24.87 51.88 -9.79
CA ASN A 372 -24.45 53.23 -10.02
C ASN A 372 -25.25 54.24 -9.14
N HIS A 373 -24.75 55.46 -9.07
CA HIS A 373 -25.47 56.59 -8.49
C HIS A 373 -26.43 57.26 -9.50
N PRO A 374 -27.51 57.90 -9.04
CA PRO A 374 -28.32 58.76 -9.91
C PRO A 374 -27.42 59.83 -10.57
N GLY A 375 -27.57 60.03 -11.89
CA GLY A 375 -26.70 60.90 -12.69
C GLY A 375 -25.36 60.30 -13.08
N GLY A 376 -25.07 59.03 -12.70
CA GLY A 376 -23.83 58.34 -13.00
C GLY A 376 -23.70 57.89 -14.46
N ARG A 377 -22.55 57.34 -14.78
CA ARG A 377 -22.19 56.97 -16.14
C ARG A 377 -21.68 55.50 -16.19
N VAL A 378 -21.95 54.85 -17.32
CA VAL A 378 -21.40 53.55 -17.69
C VAL A 378 -20.69 53.69 -19.03
N PHE A 379 -19.48 53.25 -19.09
CA PHE A 379 -18.65 53.25 -20.27
C PHE A 379 -18.40 51.82 -20.70
N VAL A 380 -18.68 51.49 -21.96
CA VAL A 380 -18.42 50.19 -22.56
C VAL A 380 -17.43 50.41 -23.71
N TRP A 381 -16.32 49.69 -23.67
CA TRP A 381 -15.33 49.74 -24.73
C TRP A 381 -15.07 48.35 -25.28
N VAL A 382 -14.99 48.26 -26.61
CA VAL A 382 -14.57 47.05 -27.34
C VAL A 382 -13.39 47.44 -28.23
N LEU A 383 -12.18 47.12 -27.75
CA LEU A 383 -10.94 47.50 -28.39
C LEU A 383 -9.92 46.39 -28.21
N PRO A 384 -9.10 46.07 -29.26
CA PRO A 384 -7.99 45.13 -29.08
C PRO A 384 -6.92 45.76 -28.20
N GLN A 385 -6.45 44.99 -27.18
CA GLN A 385 -5.38 45.39 -26.31
C GLN A 385 -4.21 44.36 -26.45
N GLY A 386 -3.03 44.79 -26.85
CA GLY A 386 -1.91 43.92 -27.12
C GLY A 386 -2.19 42.85 -28.18
N GLY A 387 -3.06 43.17 -29.15
CA GLY A 387 -3.45 42.23 -30.20
C GLY A 387 -4.48 41.15 -29.75
N ARG A 388 -5.02 41.27 -28.55
CA ARG A 388 -6.12 40.43 -28.02
C ARG A 388 -7.41 41.21 -28.00
N PRO A 389 -8.55 40.60 -28.42
CA PRO A 389 -9.88 41.20 -28.25
C PRO A 389 -10.17 41.51 -26.78
N CYS A 390 -10.70 42.72 -26.52
CA CYS A 390 -10.94 43.15 -25.14
C CYS A 390 -12.28 43.88 -25.04
N LEU A 391 -13.10 43.47 -24.05
CA LEU A 391 -14.30 44.18 -23.59
C LEU A 391 -13.99 44.79 -22.24
N ARG A 392 -14.24 46.10 -22.09
CA ARG A 392 -14.15 46.81 -20.81
C ARG A 392 -15.45 47.48 -20.48
N VAL A 393 -15.96 47.26 -19.29
CA VAL A 393 -17.13 47.95 -18.75
C VAL A 393 -16.69 48.68 -17.48
N SER A 394 -16.91 50.01 -17.45
CA SER A 394 -16.56 50.85 -16.29
C SER A 394 -17.78 51.67 -15.87
N ASP A 395 -17.97 51.80 -14.58
CA ASP A 395 -19.05 52.62 -14.00
C ASP A 395 -18.48 53.62 -12.98
N THR A 396 -19.29 54.62 -12.65
CA THR A 396 -19.02 55.64 -11.63
C THR A 396 -19.87 55.38 -10.37
N GLY A 397 -20.13 54.13 -10.05
CA GLY A 397 -21.05 53.71 -9.00
C GLY A 397 -20.37 53.57 -7.63
N ILE A 398 -21.04 52.82 -6.76
CA ILE A 398 -20.68 52.67 -5.34
C ILE A 398 -19.35 51.93 -5.14
N GLY A 399 -18.79 51.28 -6.17
CA GLY A 399 -17.60 50.46 -6.06
C GLY A 399 -17.79 49.19 -5.22
N ILE A 400 -16.68 48.44 -5.06
CA ILE A 400 -16.66 47.17 -4.35
C ILE A 400 -15.55 47.22 -3.29
N PRO A 401 -15.86 46.94 -2.00
CA PRO A 401 -14.86 46.88 -0.94
C PRO A 401 -13.78 45.84 -1.23
N PRO A 402 -12.50 46.08 -0.86
CA PRO A 402 -11.38 45.19 -1.16
C PRO A 402 -11.62 43.75 -0.73
N GLU A 403 -12.20 43.54 0.46
CA GLU A 403 -12.49 42.21 1.04
C GLU A 403 -13.54 41.42 0.28
N SER A 404 -14.29 42.08 -0.61
CA SER A 404 -15.35 41.47 -1.43
C SER A 404 -14.93 41.24 -2.88
N GLN A 405 -13.83 41.83 -3.37
CA GLN A 405 -13.47 41.82 -4.78
C GLN A 405 -13.20 40.44 -5.33
N ASP A 406 -12.57 39.56 -4.53
CA ASP A 406 -12.32 38.16 -4.91
C ASP A 406 -13.60 37.31 -4.91
N LYS A 407 -14.60 37.71 -4.09
CA LYS A 407 -15.82 36.94 -3.84
C LYS A 407 -16.99 37.32 -4.74
N VAL A 408 -16.95 38.49 -5.37
CA VAL A 408 -18.10 38.96 -6.20
C VAL A 408 -18.43 38.07 -7.40
N PHE A 409 -17.50 37.20 -7.81
CA PHE A 409 -17.70 36.20 -8.84
C PHE A 409 -18.22 34.85 -8.32
N GLU A 410 -18.36 34.71 -6.98
CA GLU A 410 -18.96 33.52 -6.38
C GLU A 410 -20.51 33.56 -6.57
N ARG A 411 -21.10 32.37 -6.64
CA ARG A 411 -22.55 32.21 -6.83
C ARG A 411 -23.31 32.70 -5.60
N PHE A 412 -24.35 33.49 -5.80
CA PHE A 412 -25.20 34.10 -4.76
C PHE A 412 -24.45 35.07 -3.83
N TYR A 413 -23.19 35.39 -4.11
CA TYR A 413 -22.46 36.37 -3.32
C TYR A 413 -22.98 37.78 -3.54
N ARG A 414 -23.06 38.54 -2.47
CA ARG A 414 -23.56 39.93 -2.47
C ARG A 414 -22.86 40.68 -1.32
N VAL A 415 -22.33 41.87 -1.62
CA VAL A 415 -21.64 42.73 -0.65
C VAL A 415 -22.61 43.16 0.47
N ASP A 416 -23.85 43.48 0.17
CA ASP A 416 -24.89 43.84 1.12
C ASP A 416 -26.20 43.10 0.81
N LYS A 417 -26.58 42.14 1.70
CA LYS A 417 -27.82 41.35 1.54
C LYS A 417 -29.12 42.14 1.68
N GLY A 418 -29.09 43.28 2.39
CA GLY A 418 -30.30 44.14 2.60
C GLY A 418 -30.59 45.02 1.40
N ARG A 419 -29.70 45.92 1.05
CA ARG A 419 -29.85 46.87 -0.07
C ARG A 419 -30.05 46.20 -1.42
N SER A 420 -29.34 45.08 -1.62
CA SER A 420 -29.41 44.39 -2.92
C SER A 420 -30.74 43.66 -3.17
N ARG A 421 -31.56 43.32 -2.13
CA ARG A 421 -32.89 42.72 -2.31
C ARG A 421 -33.85 43.72 -2.95
N ASP A 422 -33.81 44.95 -2.54
CA ASP A 422 -34.69 46.00 -3.09
C ASP A 422 -34.31 46.36 -4.52
N MET A 423 -33.04 46.24 -4.89
CA MET A 423 -32.51 46.45 -6.23
C MET A 423 -32.69 45.25 -7.19
N GLY A 424 -33.13 44.07 -6.68
CA GLY A 424 -33.58 42.95 -7.53
C GLY A 424 -32.49 42.06 -8.14
N GLY A 425 -31.26 42.03 -7.59
CA GLY A 425 -30.20 41.16 -8.08
C GLY A 425 -30.34 39.70 -7.66
N THR A 426 -29.95 38.73 -8.51
CA THR A 426 -29.93 37.29 -8.21
C THR A 426 -28.65 36.86 -7.50
N GLY A 427 -27.57 37.62 -7.62
CA GLY A 427 -26.23 37.24 -7.17
C GLY A 427 -25.56 36.19 -8.08
N LEU A 428 -26.14 35.92 -9.25
CA LEU A 428 -25.61 34.95 -10.21
C LEU A 428 -24.93 35.60 -11.41
N GLY A 429 -25.24 36.87 -11.72
CA GLY A 429 -24.80 37.54 -12.94
C GLY A 429 -23.27 37.57 -13.12
N LEU A 430 -22.49 37.94 -12.08
CA LEU A 430 -21.02 37.93 -12.19
C LEU A 430 -20.44 36.51 -12.19
N ALA A 431 -21.11 35.53 -11.57
CA ALA A 431 -20.72 34.12 -11.71
C ALA A 431 -20.93 33.65 -13.16
N ILE A 432 -22.04 34.03 -13.82
CA ILE A 432 -22.27 33.76 -15.24
C ILE A 432 -21.16 34.40 -16.09
N VAL A 433 -20.80 35.67 -15.82
CA VAL A 433 -19.69 36.34 -16.51
C VAL A 433 -18.38 35.54 -16.38
N LYS A 434 -18.03 35.08 -15.19
CA LYS A 434 -16.82 34.27 -14.94
C LYS A 434 -16.83 32.98 -15.76
N HIS A 435 -17.91 32.20 -15.66
CA HIS A 435 -18.01 30.91 -16.37
C HIS A 435 -18.09 31.11 -17.90
N ALA A 436 -18.80 32.14 -18.38
CA ALA A 436 -18.85 32.47 -19.82
C ALA A 436 -17.46 32.91 -20.33
N ALA A 437 -16.70 33.68 -19.57
CA ALA A 437 -15.32 34.02 -19.91
C ALA A 437 -14.43 32.81 -19.96
N THR A 438 -14.50 31.93 -18.94
CA THR A 438 -13.77 30.64 -18.89
C THR A 438 -14.10 29.77 -20.11
N TYR A 439 -15.37 29.65 -20.47
CA TYR A 439 -15.82 28.93 -21.68
C TYR A 439 -15.13 29.45 -22.96
N HIS A 440 -14.94 30.76 -23.08
CA HIS A 440 -14.27 31.40 -24.20
C HIS A 440 -12.74 31.49 -24.05
N GLY A 441 -12.16 30.97 -22.96
CA GLY A 441 -10.74 31.07 -22.66
C GLY A 441 -10.26 32.50 -22.41
N ALA A 442 -11.15 33.35 -21.92
CA ALA A 442 -10.89 34.76 -21.64
C ALA A 442 -10.47 35.01 -20.20
N ASP A 443 -9.61 35.99 -19.99
CA ASP A 443 -9.14 36.45 -18.69
C ASP A 443 -10.03 37.58 -18.18
N ILE A 444 -10.41 37.58 -16.90
CA ILE A 444 -11.17 38.68 -16.26
C ILE A 444 -10.24 39.42 -15.30
N ARG A 445 -10.26 40.75 -15.36
CA ARG A 445 -9.63 41.64 -14.40
C ARG A 445 -10.67 42.61 -13.84
N LEU A 446 -10.74 42.73 -12.50
CA LEU A 446 -11.58 43.66 -11.78
C LEU A 446 -10.67 44.70 -11.09
N GLU A 447 -11.06 45.96 -11.25
CA GLU A 447 -10.47 47.12 -10.59
C GLU A 447 -11.62 47.95 -10.01
N SER A 448 -11.68 48.12 -8.68
CA SER A 448 -12.75 48.82 -8.02
C SER A 448 -12.29 49.57 -6.78
N LYS A 449 -12.88 50.74 -6.55
CA LYS A 449 -12.69 51.50 -5.34
C LYS A 449 -14.01 52.05 -4.85
N VAL A 450 -14.26 51.96 -3.56
CA VAL A 450 -15.52 52.41 -2.94
C VAL A 450 -15.74 53.89 -3.26
N ASP A 451 -16.98 54.20 -3.68
CA ASP A 451 -17.47 55.51 -4.10
C ASP A 451 -16.76 56.14 -5.33
N GLU A 452 -15.89 55.42 -6.00
CA GLU A 452 -15.28 55.86 -7.27
C GLU A 452 -15.79 55.06 -8.48
N GLY A 453 -16.29 53.82 -8.24
CA GLY A 453 -16.81 52.94 -9.27
C GLY A 453 -16.06 51.67 -9.47
N THR A 454 -16.46 50.90 -10.50
CA THR A 454 -15.89 49.58 -10.82
C THR A 454 -15.56 49.53 -12.33
N THR A 455 -14.43 48.86 -12.63
CA THR A 455 -14.03 48.54 -13.99
C THR A 455 -13.77 47.05 -14.10
N ILE A 456 -14.51 46.38 -14.98
CA ILE A 456 -14.27 44.96 -15.32
C ILE A 456 -13.79 44.87 -16.76
N THR A 457 -12.66 44.20 -16.93
CA THR A 457 -12.03 43.99 -18.23
C THR A 457 -11.99 42.49 -18.55
N VAL A 458 -12.55 42.09 -19.69
CA VAL A 458 -12.54 40.72 -20.20
C VAL A 458 -11.66 40.69 -21.44
N THR A 459 -10.57 39.93 -21.40
CA THR A 459 -9.59 39.81 -22.48
C THR A 459 -9.65 38.41 -23.08
N PHE A 460 -10.06 38.31 -24.33
CA PHE A 460 -10.21 37.06 -25.04
C PHE A 460 -8.84 36.57 -25.59
N PRO A 461 -8.70 35.27 -25.87
CA PRO A 461 -7.47 34.74 -26.48
C PRO A 461 -7.23 35.39 -27.86
N LYS A 462 -5.95 35.42 -28.24
CA LYS A 462 -5.53 35.87 -29.60
C LYS A 462 -6.07 34.86 -30.62
N GLN A 463 -6.72 35.36 -31.65
CA GLN A 463 -7.26 34.53 -32.75
C GLN A 463 -6.24 34.35 -33.86
#